data_1eb2e3ea6edd412333a11e1b43a82a2f
#
_entry.id   1eb2e3ea6edd412333a11e1b43a82a2f
#
_cell.length_a   1.000
_cell.length_b   1.000
_cell.length_c   1.000
_cell.angle_alpha   90.00
_cell.angle_beta   90.00
_cell.angle_gamma   90.00
#
_symmetry.space_group_name_H-M   'P 1'
#
loop_
_entity.id
_entity.type
_entity.pdbx_description
1 polymer ?
#
loop_
_entity_poly.entity_id
_entity_poly.type
_entity_poly.pdbx_seq_one_letter_code
_entity_poly.pdbx_strand_id
1 'polypeptide(L)'
;KPIYYTDTDSLHCNYDDIPAIETEYKNRYDKVLTGKQLGQFHTDFNLKNACSEIYAIKSIFLGKKSYIDILESTDKDGKLIHGEHIRLKGITSEGMEHTAKTYSKYGKTPDYFKLYEDLAKGTPKKIVLNPFDPEKNRNKVLFEFKQGKVSTRKEFAREIQF
;
A
#
# COMPACT_ATOMS: atom_id res chain seq x y z
N LYS A 1 -19.40 -1.59 -14.56
CA LYS A 1 -17.93 -1.61 -14.49
C LYS A 1 -17.52 -2.07 -13.09
N PRO A 2 -16.56 -3.02 -12.97
CA PRO A 2 -16.15 -3.53 -11.68
C PRO A 2 -15.35 -2.48 -10.90
N ILE A 3 -15.70 -2.31 -9.63
CA ILE A 3 -14.88 -1.58 -8.65
C ILE A 3 -14.31 -2.62 -7.70
N TYR A 4 -12.99 -2.69 -7.62
CA TYR A 4 -12.30 -3.73 -6.85
C TYR A 4 -12.14 -3.35 -5.38
N TYR A 5 -11.96 -2.06 -5.12
CA TYR A 5 -11.77 -1.55 -3.76
C TYR A 5 -12.19 -0.08 -3.66
N THR A 6 -12.71 0.30 -2.50
CA THR A 6 -13.01 1.70 -2.15
C THR A 6 -12.60 1.97 -0.69
N ASP A 7 -12.08 3.16 -0.44
CA ASP A 7 -11.84 3.65 0.93
C ASP A 7 -12.06 5.16 0.98
N THR A 8 -13.10 5.56 1.70
CA THR A 8 -13.50 6.97 1.94
C THR A 8 -13.69 7.76 0.63
N ASP A 9 -12.61 8.23 0.02
CA ASP A 9 -12.55 9.11 -1.15
C ASP A 9 -11.67 8.54 -2.28
N SER A 10 -11.33 7.27 -2.21
CA SER A 10 -10.54 6.56 -3.25
C SER A 10 -11.27 5.33 -3.78
N LEU A 11 -10.97 4.97 -5.02
CA LEU A 11 -11.47 3.77 -5.65
C LEU A 11 -10.41 3.12 -6.55
N HIS A 12 -10.43 1.77 -6.64
CA HIS A 12 -9.64 1.00 -7.60
C HIS A 12 -10.58 0.39 -8.63
N CYS A 13 -10.33 0.69 -9.88
CA CYS A 13 -11.05 0.15 -11.04
C CYS A 13 -10.08 -0.15 -12.18
N ASN A 14 -10.55 -0.81 -13.25
CA ASN A 14 -9.74 -0.92 -14.45
C ASN A 14 -9.51 0.45 -15.08
N TYR A 15 -8.30 0.67 -15.54
CA TYR A 15 -7.93 1.90 -16.24
C TYR A 15 -8.82 2.14 -17.47
N ASP A 16 -9.08 1.11 -18.27
CA ASP A 16 -9.91 1.18 -19.47
C ASP A 16 -11.40 1.47 -19.18
N ASP A 17 -11.82 1.34 -17.94
CA ASP A 17 -13.19 1.66 -17.53
C ASP A 17 -13.38 3.13 -17.16
N ILE A 18 -12.32 3.88 -16.92
CA ILE A 18 -12.37 5.29 -16.49
C ILE A 18 -13.20 6.16 -17.46
N PRO A 19 -12.99 6.12 -18.80
CA PRO A 19 -13.77 6.96 -19.71
C PRO A 19 -15.28 6.68 -19.66
N ALA A 20 -15.67 5.43 -19.45
CA ALA A 20 -17.07 5.07 -19.31
C ALA A 20 -17.67 5.56 -17.98
N ILE A 21 -16.90 5.49 -16.88
CA ILE A 21 -17.30 6.00 -15.57
C ILE A 21 -17.43 7.53 -15.62
N GLU A 22 -16.51 8.24 -16.26
CA GLU A 22 -16.56 9.69 -16.48
C GLU A 22 -17.81 10.10 -17.25
N THR A 23 -18.11 9.39 -18.33
CA THR A 23 -19.30 9.62 -19.14
C THR A 23 -20.59 9.46 -18.33
N GLU A 24 -20.71 8.37 -17.58
CA GLU A 24 -21.86 8.11 -16.72
C GLU A 24 -22.00 9.18 -15.62
N TYR A 25 -20.89 9.57 -15.01
CA TYR A 25 -20.86 10.60 -13.98
C TYR A 25 -21.29 11.97 -14.54
N LYS A 26 -20.77 12.34 -15.73
CA LYS A 26 -21.15 13.57 -16.43
C LYS A 26 -22.64 13.58 -16.77
N ASN A 27 -23.17 12.46 -17.29
CA ASN A 27 -24.59 12.36 -17.64
C ASN A 27 -25.51 12.47 -16.42
N ARG A 28 -25.10 11.94 -15.28
CA ARG A 28 -25.90 11.91 -14.06
C ARG A 28 -25.85 13.19 -13.25
N TYR A 29 -24.69 13.82 -13.19
CA TYR A 29 -24.44 14.95 -12.27
C TYR A 29 -24.06 16.25 -12.97
N ASP A 30 -23.88 16.24 -14.28
CA ASP A 30 -23.36 17.36 -15.09
C ASP A 30 -22.04 17.94 -14.55
N LYS A 31 -21.16 17.06 -14.02
CA LYS A 31 -19.86 17.40 -13.44
C LYS A 31 -18.74 16.59 -14.06
N VAL A 32 -17.53 17.13 -14.00
CA VAL A 32 -16.30 16.43 -14.41
C VAL A 32 -15.82 15.59 -13.25
N LEU A 33 -15.60 14.29 -13.49
CA LEU A 33 -15.21 13.33 -12.45
C LEU A 33 -13.72 13.41 -12.11
N THR A 34 -12.85 13.49 -13.12
CA THR A 34 -11.39 13.47 -12.95
C THR A 34 -10.78 14.84 -13.17
N GLY A 35 -9.69 15.13 -12.48
CA GLY A 35 -8.98 16.39 -12.59
C GLY A 35 -8.22 16.77 -11.32
N LYS A 36 -7.80 18.05 -11.24
CA LYS A 36 -7.00 18.57 -10.12
C LYS A 36 -7.78 19.49 -9.18
N GLN A 37 -9.07 19.67 -9.42
CA GLN A 37 -9.91 20.54 -8.57
C GLN A 37 -10.47 19.76 -7.38
N LEU A 38 -10.84 20.47 -6.33
CA LEU A 38 -11.49 19.87 -5.17
C LEU A 38 -12.78 19.13 -5.59
N GLY A 39 -12.89 17.88 -5.15
CA GLY A 39 -14.01 17.00 -5.49
C GLY A 39 -13.83 16.21 -6.79
N GLN A 40 -12.70 16.34 -7.46
CA GLN A 40 -12.33 15.51 -8.61
C GLN A 40 -11.35 14.40 -8.19
N PHE A 41 -11.45 13.25 -8.85
CA PHE A 41 -10.48 12.17 -8.69
C PHE A 41 -9.23 12.41 -9.53
N HIS A 42 -8.10 11.97 -9.04
CA HIS A 42 -6.82 11.91 -9.75
C HIS A 42 -6.05 10.67 -9.30
N THR A 43 -5.08 10.26 -10.09
CA THR A 43 -4.19 9.15 -9.72
C THR A 43 -3.35 9.53 -8.52
N ASP A 44 -3.43 8.73 -7.44
CA ASP A 44 -2.70 8.94 -6.18
C ASP A 44 -1.42 8.09 -6.09
N PHE A 45 -1.08 7.40 -7.18
CA PHE A 45 0.15 6.63 -7.26
C PHE A 45 1.36 7.52 -7.45
N ASN A 46 2.46 7.16 -6.78
CA ASN A 46 3.74 7.83 -6.90
C ASN A 46 4.83 6.79 -7.17
N LEU A 47 5.57 6.99 -8.26
CA LEU A 47 6.69 6.14 -8.61
C LEU A 47 7.87 7.03 -9.01
N LYS A 48 9.00 6.83 -8.33
CA LYS A 48 10.20 7.63 -8.55
C LYS A 48 10.68 7.49 -10.01
N ASN A 49 11.00 8.61 -10.64
CA ASN A 49 11.43 8.71 -12.04
C ASN A 49 10.35 8.39 -13.09
N ALA A 50 9.09 8.25 -12.71
CA ALA A 50 8.01 8.09 -13.67
C ALA A 50 7.85 9.37 -14.51
N CYS A 51 7.76 9.20 -15.83
CA CYS A 51 7.54 10.25 -16.80
C CYS A 51 6.25 10.05 -17.62
N SER A 52 5.59 8.91 -17.47
CA SER A 52 4.27 8.60 -18.02
C SER A 52 3.25 8.36 -16.91
N GLU A 53 2.01 8.07 -17.29
CA GLU A 53 0.99 7.65 -16.34
C GLU A 53 1.44 6.43 -15.53
N ILE A 54 1.01 6.39 -14.26
CA ILE A 54 1.31 5.30 -13.33
C ILE A 54 0.00 4.53 -13.13
N TYR A 55 0.05 3.23 -13.33
CA TYR A 55 -1.09 2.34 -13.08
C TYR A 55 -0.64 1.05 -12.37
N ALA A 56 -1.60 0.39 -11.73
CA ALA A 56 -1.35 -0.89 -11.08
C ALA A 56 -1.53 -2.02 -12.09
N ILE A 57 -0.51 -2.86 -12.25
CA ILE A 57 -0.57 -4.06 -13.11
C ILE A 57 -1.02 -5.29 -12.33
N LYS A 58 -0.91 -5.27 -11.00
CA LYS A 58 -1.32 -6.35 -10.13
C LYS A 58 -1.61 -5.81 -8.74
N SER A 59 -2.69 -6.30 -8.12
CA SER A 59 -3.10 -5.88 -6.77
C SER A 59 -3.56 -7.06 -5.92
N ILE A 60 -3.37 -6.96 -4.61
CA ILE A 60 -3.96 -7.85 -3.61
C ILE A 60 -4.66 -6.99 -2.58
N PHE A 61 -5.97 -7.18 -2.42
CA PHE A 61 -6.79 -6.50 -1.42
C PHE A 61 -7.11 -7.49 -0.29
N LEU A 62 -6.62 -7.22 0.92
CA LEU A 62 -6.86 -8.03 2.10
C LEU A 62 -8.07 -7.55 2.89
N GLY A 63 -8.39 -6.26 2.78
CA GLY A 63 -9.48 -5.62 3.49
C GLY A 63 -9.26 -4.12 3.63
N LYS A 64 -10.07 -3.48 4.49
CA LYS A 64 -10.03 -2.03 4.67
C LYS A 64 -8.65 -1.53 5.08
N LYS A 65 -8.06 -0.64 4.27
CA LYS A 65 -6.71 -0.05 4.47
C LYS A 65 -5.59 -1.10 4.52
N SER A 66 -5.77 -2.22 3.81
CA SER A 66 -4.81 -3.32 3.76
C SER A 66 -4.76 -3.89 2.36
N TYR A 67 -3.83 -3.41 1.54
CA TYR A 67 -3.65 -3.82 0.15
C TYR A 67 -2.24 -3.51 -0.35
N ILE A 68 -1.86 -4.14 -1.44
CA ILE A 68 -0.65 -3.85 -2.21
C ILE A 68 -1.00 -3.75 -3.69
N ASP A 69 -0.42 -2.74 -4.34
CA ASP A 69 -0.43 -2.58 -5.80
C ASP A 69 1.01 -2.66 -6.31
N ILE A 70 1.23 -3.43 -7.36
CA ILE A 70 2.46 -3.38 -8.15
C ILE A 70 2.22 -2.35 -9.25
N LEU A 71 3.03 -1.30 -9.22
CA LEU A 71 2.93 -0.17 -10.12
C LEU A 71 3.86 -0.31 -11.31
N GLU A 72 3.42 0.20 -12.45
CA GLU A 72 4.20 0.32 -13.68
C GLU A 72 4.09 1.71 -14.26
N SER A 73 5.17 2.20 -14.85
CA SER A 73 5.27 3.43 -15.64
C SER A 73 6.49 3.35 -16.55
N THR A 74 6.79 4.42 -17.29
CA THR A 74 8.03 4.56 -18.03
C THR A 74 8.86 5.74 -17.50
N ASP A 75 10.18 5.61 -17.56
CA ASP A 75 11.11 6.70 -17.28
C ASP A 75 11.26 7.63 -18.51
N LYS A 76 12.13 8.65 -18.37
CA LYS A 76 12.44 9.63 -19.43
C LYS A 76 12.99 9.00 -20.71
N ASP A 77 13.58 7.83 -20.65
CA ASP A 77 14.19 7.10 -21.76
C ASP A 77 13.21 6.07 -22.36
N GLY A 78 11.94 6.04 -21.89
CA GLY A 78 10.92 5.12 -22.33
C GLY A 78 11.06 3.69 -21.77
N LYS A 79 11.95 3.48 -20.81
CA LYS A 79 12.18 2.19 -20.17
C LYS A 79 11.10 1.95 -19.10
N LEU A 80 10.56 0.72 -19.04
CA LEU A 80 9.63 0.31 -17.99
C LEU A 80 10.30 0.35 -16.61
N ILE A 81 9.61 0.97 -15.68
CA ILE A 81 9.96 1.02 -14.26
C ILE A 81 8.80 0.52 -13.41
N HIS A 82 9.13 -0.14 -12.31
CA HIS A 82 8.15 -0.72 -11.39
C HIS A 82 8.37 -0.23 -9.96
N GLY A 83 7.32 -0.31 -9.17
CA GLY A 83 7.36 -0.06 -7.74
C GLY A 83 6.15 -0.62 -7.04
N GLU A 84 6.01 -0.36 -5.75
CA GLU A 84 4.89 -0.84 -4.96
C GLU A 84 4.18 0.31 -4.26
N HIS A 85 2.85 0.24 -4.21
CA HIS A 85 2.02 1.05 -3.34
C HIS A 85 1.41 0.15 -2.27
N ILE A 86 1.75 0.40 -1.00
CA ILE A 86 1.49 -0.53 0.09
C ILE A 86 0.69 0.16 1.19
N ARG A 87 -0.36 -0.51 1.64
CA ARG A 87 -1.13 -0.15 2.83
C ARG A 87 -1.36 -1.39 3.69
N LEU A 88 -1.01 -1.32 4.96
CA LEU A 88 -1.29 -2.37 5.94
C LEU A 88 -1.65 -1.74 7.27
N LYS A 89 -2.94 -1.69 7.57
CA LYS A 89 -3.50 -0.99 8.73
C LYS A 89 -2.87 -1.45 10.05
N GLY A 90 -2.32 -0.47 10.79
CA GLY A 90 -1.78 -0.69 12.13
C GLY A 90 -0.39 -1.34 12.15
N ILE A 91 0.27 -1.46 11.01
CA ILE A 91 1.64 -1.95 10.87
C ILE A 91 2.55 -0.79 10.44
N THR A 92 3.72 -0.71 11.05
CA THR A 92 4.74 0.29 10.69
C THR A 92 5.45 -0.08 9.40
N SER A 93 5.94 0.90 8.64
CA SER A 93 6.74 0.66 7.43
C SER A 93 8.00 -0.16 7.73
N GLU A 94 8.67 0.14 8.84
CA GLU A 94 9.86 -0.59 9.28
C GLU A 94 9.56 -2.05 9.63
N GLY A 95 8.43 -2.31 10.30
CA GLY A 95 7.97 -3.67 10.62
C GLY A 95 7.61 -4.46 9.37
N MET A 96 6.97 -3.81 8.41
CA MET A 96 6.60 -4.40 7.14
C MET A 96 7.84 -4.75 6.30
N GLU A 97 8.78 -3.81 6.17
CA GLU A 97 10.04 -4.01 5.47
C GLU A 97 10.86 -5.15 6.08
N HIS A 98 11.01 -5.15 7.42
CA HIS A 98 11.71 -6.21 8.14
C HIS A 98 11.12 -7.58 7.87
N THR A 99 9.79 -7.70 7.93
CA THR A 99 9.09 -8.96 7.65
C THR A 99 9.20 -9.34 6.18
N ALA A 100 9.03 -8.40 5.24
CA ALA A 100 9.14 -8.68 3.81
C ALA A 100 10.55 -9.12 3.39
N LYS A 101 11.59 -8.66 4.07
CA LYS A 101 12.97 -9.13 3.87
C LYS A 101 13.16 -10.61 4.18
N THR A 102 12.36 -11.21 5.04
CA THR A 102 12.44 -12.65 5.35
C THR A 102 12.07 -13.55 4.16
N TYR A 103 11.34 -13.02 3.19
CA TYR A 103 10.99 -13.73 1.95
C TYR A 103 12.07 -13.62 0.88
N SER A 104 13.00 -12.69 1.00
CA SER A 104 14.10 -12.55 0.06
C SER A 104 15.15 -13.64 0.28
N LYS A 105 15.62 -14.27 -0.81
CA LYS A 105 16.64 -15.31 -0.78
C LYS A 105 17.93 -14.92 0.00
N TYR A 106 18.22 -13.61 0.06
CA TYR A 106 19.42 -13.09 0.72
C TYR A 106 19.12 -12.07 1.82
N GLY A 107 17.84 -11.86 2.18
CA GLY A 107 17.41 -10.89 3.20
C GLY A 107 17.70 -9.42 2.88
N LYS A 108 18.09 -9.10 1.65
CA LYS A 108 18.51 -7.74 1.26
C LYS A 108 17.37 -6.90 0.69
N THR A 109 16.59 -7.47 -0.21
CA THR A 109 15.47 -6.77 -0.86
C THR A 109 14.16 -7.29 -0.28
N PRO A 110 13.28 -6.44 0.24
CA PRO A 110 11.99 -6.89 0.75
C PRO A 110 11.13 -7.42 -0.39
N ASP A 111 10.44 -8.55 -0.16
CA ASP A 111 9.41 -9.07 -1.05
C ASP A 111 8.03 -8.85 -0.41
N TYR A 112 7.52 -7.66 -0.61
CA TYR A 112 6.21 -7.27 -0.07
C TYR A 112 5.07 -8.05 -0.70
N PHE A 113 5.17 -8.34 -2.01
CA PHE A 113 4.10 -9.05 -2.70
C PHE A 113 3.91 -10.45 -2.14
N LYS A 114 5.01 -11.16 -1.85
CA LYS A 114 4.97 -12.48 -1.23
C LYS A 114 4.37 -12.45 0.18
N LEU A 115 4.68 -11.43 0.96
CA LEU A 115 4.04 -11.23 2.26
C LEU A 115 2.51 -11.12 2.12
N TYR A 116 2.02 -10.34 1.17
CA TYR A 116 0.58 -10.18 0.94
C TYR A 116 -0.07 -11.43 0.36
N GLU A 117 0.62 -12.19 -0.49
CA GLU A 117 0.13 -13.49 -0.95
C GLU A 117 -0.10 -14.47 0.20
N ASP A 118 0.82 -14.51 1.16
CA ASP A 118 0.68 -15.39 2.33
C ASP A 118 -0.48 -14.92 3.24
N LEU A 119 -0.61 -13.62 3.45
CA LEU A 119 -1.73 -13.05 4.21
C LEU A 119 -3.08 -13.34 3.51
N ALA A 120 -3.14 -13.22 2.19
CA ALA A 120 -4.33 -13.54 1.40
C ALA A 120 -4.74 -15.01 1.48
N LYS A 121 -3.79 -15.91 1.74
CA LYS A 121 -4.04 -17.34 2.01
C LYS A 121 -4.48 -17.62 3.45
N GLY A 122 -4.64 -16.59 4.28
CA GLY A 122 -4.98 -16.74 5.69
C GLY A 122 -3.83 -17.17 6.59
N THR A 123 -2.58 -17.11 6.10
CA THR A 123 -1.41 -17.50 6.89
C THR A 123 -1.11 -16.42 7.94
N PRO A 124 -1.20 -16.71 9.26
CA PRO A 124 -0.90 -15.73 10.29
C PRO A 124 0.55 -15.26 10.22
N LYS A 125 0.78 -13.96 10.42
CA LYS A 125 2.12 -13.37 10.44
C LYS A 125 2.32 -12.53 11.70
N LYS A 126 3.35 -12.83 12.46
CA LYS A 126 3.81 -11.99 13.56
C LYS A 126 4.77 -10.96 13.02
N ILE A 127 4.39 -9.68 13.10
CA ILE A 127 5.17 -8.54 12.62
C ILE A 127 5.67 -7.73 13.81
N VAL A 128 6.98 -7.58 13.91
CA VAL A 128 7.62 -6.68 14.88
C VAL A 128 7.48 -5.25 14.36
N LEU A 129 6.77 -4.39 15.09
CA LEU A 129 6.47 -3.02 14.66
C LEU A 129 7.66 -2.06 14.81
N ASN A 130 8.62 -2.41 15.68
CA ASN A 130 9.84 -1.66 15.94
C ASN A 130 11.07 -2.58 15.90
N PRO A 131 11.40 -3.13 14.71
CA PRO A 131 12.55 -4.02 14.59
C PRO A 131 13.84 -3.32 15.03
N PHE A 132 14.84 -4.13 15.39
CA PHE A 132 16.15 -3.62 15.76
C PHE A 132 16.82 -2.91 14.56
N ASP A 133 17.26 -1.69 14.79
CA ASP A 133 18.01 -0.89 13.82
C ASP A 133 19.52 -1.01 14.11
N PRO A 134 20.28 -1.72 13.29
CA PRO A 134 21.71 -1.93 13.54
C PRO A 134 22.53 -0.64 13.42
N GLU A 135 22.09 0.34 12.62
CA GLU A 135 22.80 1.61 12.47
C GLU A 135 22.71 2.46 13.76
N LYS A 136 21.56 2.42 14.42
CA LYS A 136 21.32 3.13 15.67
C LYS A 136 21.58 2.27 16.91
N ASN A 137 21.88 0.99 16.74
CA ASN A 137 22.05 -0.02 17.77
C ASN A 137 20.90 -0.04 18.79
N ARG A 138 19.68 0.18 18.35
CA ARG A 138 18.47 0.21 19.19
C ARG A 138 17.18 -0.01 18.40
N ASN A 139 16.13 -0.46 19.10
CA ASN A 139 14.78 -0.45 18.56
C ASN A 139 14.19 0.96 18.69
N LYS A 140 13.35 1.34 17.73
CA LYS A 140 12.50 2.53 17.86
C LYS A 140 11.56 2.35 19.06
N VAL A 141 11.50 3.34 19.92
CA VAL A 141 10.59 3.31 21.08
C VAL A 141 9.16 3.52 20.59
N LEU A 142 8.28 2.60 20.95
CA LEU A 142 6.84 2.72 20.75
C LEU A 142 6.15 2.82 22.11
N PHE A 143 5.10 3.65 22.15
CA PHE A 143 4.29 3.86 23.34
C PHE A 143 3.02 3.02 23.25
N GLU A 144 2.69 2.32 24.33
CA GLU A 144 1.43 1.61 24.48
C GLU A 144 0.59 2.28 25.58
N PHE A 145 -0.67 2.56 25.25
CA PHE A 145 -1.65 3.10 26.20
C PHE A 145 -2.58 1.98 26.65
N LYS A 146 -2.53 1.63 27.93
CA LYS A 146 -3.44 0.69 28.56
C LYS A 146 -3.97 1.26 29.87
N GLN A 147 -5.28 1.26 30.05
CA GLN A 147 -5.96 1.66 31.28
C GLN A 147 -5.46 3.02 31.82
N GLY A 148 -5.29 4.00 30.97
CA GLY A 148 -4.82 5.34 31.33
C GLY A 148 -3.32 5.44 31.67
N LYS A 149 -2.56 4.36 31.51
CA LYS A 149 -1.10 4.34 31.71
C LYS A 149 -0.38 4.27 30.37
N VAL A 150 0.74 4.99 30.29
CA VAL A 150 1.68 4.93 29.16
C VAL A 150 2.82 4.00 29.54
N SER A 151 3.10 3.01 28.69
CA SER A 151 4.25 2.14 28.84
C SER A 151 5.11 2.12 27.58
N THR A 152 6.40 1.87 27.72
CA THR A 152 7.33 1.67 26.61
C THR A 152 7.71 0.20 26.54
N ARG A 153 7.82 -0.33 25.31
CA ARG A 153 8.30 -1.71 25.09
C ARG A 153 9.56 -1.70 24.26
N LYS A 154 10.50 -2.58 24.61
CA LYS A 154 11.69 -2.84 23.78
C LYS A 154 11.32 -3.48 22.46
N GLU A 155 10.38 -4.42 22.46
CA GLU A 155 9.81 -5.04 21.27
C GLU A 155 8.30 -4.97 21.34
N PHE A 156 7.69 -4.52 20.24
CA PHE A 156 6.25 -4.48 20.05
C PHE A 156 5.90 -5.22 18.77
N ALA A 157 5.15 -6.32 18.90
CA ALA A 157 4.77 -7.14 17.77
C ALA A 157 3.24 -7.28 17.70
N ARG A 158 2.73 -7.43 16.48
CA ARG A 158 1.33 -7.81 16.21
C ARG A 158 1.29 -9.07 15.39
N GLU A 159 0.36 -9.94 15.71
CA GLU A 159 -0.05 -11.00 14.81
C GLU A 159 -1.20 -10.49 13.96
N ILE A 160 -1.10 -10.71 12.66
CA ILE A 160 -2.13 -10.35 11.69
C ILE A 160 -2.53 -11.58 10.87
N GLN A 161 -3.82 -11.67 10.60
CA GLN A 161 -4.44 -12.71 9.76
C GLN A 161 -5.65 -12.09 9.06
N PHE A 162 -5.89 -12.48 7.82
CA PHE A 162 -7.02 -12.04 6.99
C PHE A 162 -7.82 -13.23 6.49
#